data_6159c632a606390e5d50fa4dd0cd8866
#
_entry.id   6159c632a606390e5d50fa4dd0cd8866
#
_cell.length_a   1.000
_cell.length_b   1.000
_cell.length_c   1.000
_cell.angle_alpha   90.00
_cell.angle_beta   90.00
_cell.angle_gamma   90.00
#
_symmetry.space_group_name_H-M   'P 1'
#
loop_
_entity.id
_entity.type
_entity.pdbx_description
1 polymer ?
#
loop_
_entity_poly.entity_id
_entity_poly.type
_entity_poly.pdbx_seq_one_letter_code
_entity_poly.pdbx_strand_id
1 'polypeptide(L)'
;MDIVFLALHVLAASVWVGGTIILVFVAVPVARTLPGETRARALRELGRGWRLFGWSAMGVAVFSGIQLAIADGAFDDASGDFDTVLVVKIVSVGLLIAGAIVHDFVLGPRLARQIREGREQSFRRPLVVVGWANLALTVTVPVLGAALSHLS
;
A
#
# COMPACT_ATOMS: atom_id res chain seq x y z
N MET A 1 -3.90 24.28 -9.21
CA MET A 1 -3.22 23.01 -8.80
C MET A 1 -1.72 23.21 -8.76
N ASP A 2 -1.04 22.90 -7.65
CA ASP A 2 0.42 23.03 -7.54
C ASP A 2 1.07 21.81 -8.22
N ILE A 3 1.79 22.03 -9.32
CA ILE A 3 2.43 20.98 -10.11
C ILE A 3 3.48 20.19 -9.31
N VAL A 4 4.10 20.82 -8.30
CA VAL A 4 5.07 20.16 -7.44
C VAL A 4 4.40 19.10 -6.57
N PHE A 5 3.29 19.44 -5.92
CA PHE A 5 2.53 18.46 -5.12
C PHE A 5 1.93 17.36 -5.97
N LEU A 6 1.47 17.67 -7.19
CA LEU A 6 1.00 16.66 -8.12
C LEU A 6 2.12 15.68 -8.51
N ALA A 7 3.28 16.19 -8.89
CA ALA A 7 4.43 15.37 -9.26
C ALA A 7 4.88 14.48 -8.10
N LEU A 8 5.00 15.03 -6.89
CA LEU A 8 5.33 14.28 -5.68
C LEU A 8 4.31 13.19 -5.39
N HIS A 9 3.02 13.51 -5.51
CA HIS A 9 1.93 12.55 -5.29
C HIS A 9 2.00 11.38 -6.28
N VAL A 10 2.11 11.67 -7.57
CA VAL A 10 2.16 10.65 -8.63
C VAL A 10 3.40 9.78 -8.50
N LEU A 11 4.59 10.38 -8.26
CA LEU A 11 5.83 9.61 -8.09
C LEU A 11 5.77 8.72 -6.85
N ALA A 12 5.33 9.24 -5.72
CA ALA A 12 5.22 8.48 -4.48
C ALA A 12 4.18 7.35 -4.59
N ALA A 13 3.02 7.61 -5.20
CA ALA A 13 2.02 6.59 -5.47
C ALA A 13 2.56 5.51 -6.42
N SER A 14 3.31 5.89 -7.46
CA SER A 14 3.94 4.95 -8.40
C SER A 14 4.95 4.04 -7.70
N VAL A 15 5.75 4.58 -6.78
CA VAL A 15 6.68 3.79 -5.96
C VAL A 15 5.92 2.79 -5.10
N TRP A 16 4.84 3.22 -4.44
CA TRP A 16 4.02 2.31 -3.60
C TRP A 16 3.37 1.21 -4.43
N VAL A 17 2.69 1.56 -5.53
CA VAL A 17 1.99 0.59 -6.41
C VAL A 17 2.98 -0.37 -7.06
N GLY A 18 4.01 0.16 -7.72
CA GLY A 18 5.01 -0.64 -8.44
C GLY A 18 5.81 -1.54 -7.49
N GLY A 19 6.22 -1.01 -6.34
CA GLY A 19 6.93 -1.77 -5.32
C GLY A 19 6.08 -2.90 -4.73
N THR A 20 4.80 -2.65 -4.45
CA THR A 20 3.87 -3.69 -3.99
C THR A 20 3.70 -4.79 -5.04
N ILE A 21 3.52 -4.42 -6.31
CA ILE A 21 3.41 -5.37 -7.43
C ILE A 21 4.69 -6.23 -7.52
N ILE A 22 5.87 -5.61 -7.53
CA ILE A 22 7.15 -6.33 -7.58
C ILE A 22 7.30 -7.28 -6.39
N LEU A 23 6.95 -6.84 -5.18
CA LEU A 23 7.01 -7.70 -4.00
C LEU A 23 6.09 -8.92 -4.13
N VAL A 24 4.84 -8.71 -4.52
CA VAL A 24 3.82 -9.78 -4.57
C VAL A 24 4.11 -10.77 -5.70
N PHE A 25 4.44 -10.28 -6.90
CA PHE A 25 4.55 -11.13 -8.09
C PHE A 25 5.96 -11.60 -8.42
N VAL A 26 6.99 -10.98 -7.84
CA VAL A 26 8.38 -11.34 -8.12
C VAL A 26 9.13 -11.73 -6.86
N ALA A 27 9.29 -10.81 -5.90
CA ALA A 27 10.19 -11.02 -4.78
C ALA A 27 9.71 -12.14 -3.82
N VAL A 28 8.43 -12.18 -3.47
CA VAL A 28 7.86 -13.21 -2.61
C VAL A 28 7.85 -14.59 -3.28
N PRO A 29 7.42 -14.77 -4.55
CA PRO A 29 7.57 -16.04 -5.25
C PRO A 29 9.01 -16.53 -5.32
N VAL A 30 9.97 -15.67 -5.67
CA VAL A 30 11.40 -16.03 -5.68
C VAL A 30 11.88 -16.45 -4.30
N ALA A 31 11.54 -15.71 -3.25
CA ALA A 31 11.91 -16.08 -1.88
C ALA A 31 11.32 -17.45 -1.47
N ARG A 32 10.17 -17.84 -2.01
CA ARG A 32 9.54 -19.15 -1.72
C ARG A 32 10.30 -20.35 -2.28
N THR A 33 11.14 -20.16 -3.29
CA THR A 33 12.00 -21.25 -3.83
C THR A 33 13.18 -21.60 -2.92
N LEU A 34 13.49 -20.72 -1.95
CA LEU A 34 14.63 -20.89 -1.04
C LEU A 34 14.31 -21.88 0.10
N PRO A 35 15.33 -22.58 0.65
CA PRO A 35 15.19 -23.43 1.83
C PRO A 35 14.69 -22.64 3.06
N GLY A 36 14.04 -23.32 4.00
CA GLY A 36 13.29 -22.74 5.12
C GLY A 36 13.95 -21.56 5.83
N GLU A 37 15.18 -21.71 6.33
CA GLU A 37 15.86 -20.63 7.06
C GLU A 37 16.30 -19.48 6.16
N THR A 38 16.85 -19.78 4.98
CA THR A 38 17.23 -18.79 3.97
C THR A 38 16.01 -18.01 3.49
N ARG A 39 14.89 -18.70 3.27
CA ARG A 39 13.59 -18.09 2.95
C ARG A 39 13.13 -17.13 4.05
N ALA A 40 13.16 -17.57 5.30
CA ALA A 40 12.76 -16.72 6.42
C ALA A 40 13.62 -15.46 6.52
N ARG A 41 14.93 -15.58 6.27
CA ARG A 41 15.85 -14.44 6.24
C ARG A 41 15.53 -13.51 5.06
N ALA A 42 15.38 -14.03 3.86
CA ALA A 42 15.04 -13.26 2.66
C ALA A 42 13.74 -12.48 2.84
N LEU A 43 12.67 -13.11 3.33
CA LEU A 43 11.39 -12.44 3.57
C LEU A 43 11.48 -11.35 4.65
N ARG A 44 12.32 -11.53 5.67
CA ARG A 44 12.55 -10.47 6.68
C ARG A 44 13.28 -9.27 6.10
N GLU A 45 14.33 -9.49 5.31
CA GLU A 45 15.10 -8.40 4.71
C GLU A 45 14.29 -7.64 3.66
N LEU A 46 13.53 -8.34 2.81
CA LEU A 46 12.56 -7.72 1.89
C LEU A 46 11.53 -6.87 2.66
N GLY A 47 10.94 -7.42 3.71
CA GLY A 47 9.97 -6.69 4.53
C GLY A 47 10.57 -5.50 5.28
N ARG A 48 11.84 -5.58 5.71
CA ARG A 48 12.53 -4.46 6.35
C ARG A 48 12.81 -3.33 5.36
N GLY A 49 13.37 -3.67 4.19
CA GLY A 49 13.63 -2.69 3.13
C GLY A 49 12.35 -2.03 2.64
N TRP A 50 11.29 -2.82 2.43
CA TRP A 50 10.00 -2.29 2.04
C TRP A 50 9.38 -1.37 3.09
N ARG A 51 9.45 -1.71 4.37
CA ARG A 51 8.93 -0.84 5.43
C ARG A 51 9.59 0.54 5.42
N LEU A 52 10.89 0.62 5.22
CA LEU A 52 11.56 1.91 5.15
C LEU A 52 11.13 2.70 3.91
N PHE A 53 11.29 2.10 2.74
CA PHE A 53 11.12 2.79 1.46
C PHE A 53 9.64 2.98 1.08
N GLY A 54 8.83 1.94 1.23
CA GLY A 54 7.41 1.97 0.91
C GLY A 54 6.63 2.91 1.83
N TRP A 55 6.86 2.84 3.15
CA TRP A 55 6.19 3.75 4.09
C TRP A 55 6.61 5.21 3.93
N SER A 56 7.86 5.49 3.54
CA SER A 56 8.26 6.85 3.18
C SER A 56 7.50 7.35 1.95
N ALA A 57 7.38 6.51 0.91
CA ALA A 57 6.59 6.84 -0.27
C ALA A 57 5.09 7.03 0.07
N MET A 58 4.50 6.16 0.91
CA MET A 58 3.13 6.31 1.39
C MET A 58 2.94 7.64 2.13
N GLY A 59 3.86 8.01 3.02
CA GLY A 59 3.80 9.29 3.74
C GLY A 59 3.83 10.50 2.79
N VAL A 60 4.72 10.49 1.79
CA VAL A 60 4.78 11.54 0.75
C VAL A 60 3.49 11.57 -0.08
N ALA A 61 2.95 10.41 -0.48
CA ALA A 61 1.71 10.34 -1.24
C ALA A 61 0.52 10.90 -0.46
N VAL A 62 0.38 10.55 0.83
CA VAL A 62 -0.70 11.06 1.68
C VAL A 62 -0.54 12.57 1.89
N PHE A 63 0.65 13.04 2.25
CA PHE A 63 0.90 14.45 2.48
C PHE A 63 0.60 15.29 1.23
N SER A 64 1.16 14.93 0.08
CA SER A 64 0.93 15.65 -1.18
C SER A 64 -0.52 15.55 -1.65
N GLY A 65 -1.19 14.42 -1.42
CA GLY A 65 -2.61 14.26 -1.74
C GLY A 65 -3.52 15.16 -0.89
N ILE A 66 -3.20 15.38 0.38
CA ILE A 66 -3.91 16.34 1.25
C ILE A 66 -3.72 17.77 0.73
N GLN A 67 -2.50 18.15 0.35
CA GLN A 67 -2.22 19.48 -0.19
C GLN A 67 -2.97 19.74 -1.50
N LEU A 68 -3.09 18.73 -2.37
CA LEU A 68 -3.88 18.82 -3.59
C LEU A 68 -5.37 18.97 -3.27
N ALA A 69 -5.93 18.19 -2.35
CA ALA A 69 -7.33 18.29 -1.94
C ALA A 69 -7.67 19.69 -1.38
N ILE A 70 -6.78 20.27 -0.55
CA ILE A 70 -6.93 21.63 -0.03
C ILE A 70 -6.89 22.66 -1.17
N ALA A 71 -5.94 22.52 -2.10
CA ALA A 71 -5.79 23.45 -3.22
C ALA A 71 -6.98 23.40 -4.21
N ASP A 72 -7.64 22.25 -4.31
CA ASP A 72 -8.84 22.07 -5.15
C ASP A 72 -10.16 22.47 -4.42
N GLY A 73 -10.09 23.02 -3.19
CA GLY A 73 -11.25 23.48 -2.43
C GLY A 73 -12.15 22.35 -1.93
N ALA A 74 -11.62 21.14 -1.82
CA ALA A 74 -12.39 19.92 -1.49
C ALA A 74 -13.09 19.94 -0.11
N PHE A 75 -12.88 20.99 0.68
CA PHE A 75 -13.49 21.15 2.02
C PHE A 75 -14.39 22.37 2.15
N ASP A 76 -14.57 23.14 1.05
CA ASP A 76 -15.28 24.43 1.10
C ASP A 76 -16.78 24.30 0.84
N ASP A 77 -17.21 23.34 0.01
CA ASP A 77 -18.65 23.07 -0.27
C ASP A 77 -18.84 21.60 -0.64
N ALA A 78 -19.22 20.78 0.35
CA ALA A 78 -19.39 19.34 0.18
C ALA A 78 -20.72 19.00 -0.56
N SER A 79 -20.76 19.17 -1.86
CA SER A 79 -21.91 18.73 -2.67
C SER A 79 -21.50 18.34 -4.08
N GLY A 80 -21.69 17.05 -4.45
CA GLY A 80 -21.52 16.57 -5.80
C GLY A 80 -20.76 15.26 -5.94
N ASP A 81 -20.55 14.84 -7.18
CA ASP A 81 -19.87 13.59 -7.52
C ASP A 81 -18.38 13.63 -7.13
N PHE A 82 -17.73 14.80 -7.24
CA PHE A 82 -16.35 15.00 -6.82
C PHE A 82 -16.13 14.63 -5.34
N ASP A 83 -16.97 15.17 -4.44
CA ASP A 83 -16.86 14.93 -3.01
C ASP A 83 -17.11 13.46 -2.66
N THR A 84 -18.09 12.83 -3.32
CA THR A 84 -18.37 11.42 -3.14
C THR A 84 -17.16 10.56 -3.50
N VAL A 85 -16.52 10.80 -4.65
CA VAL A 85 -15.32 10.05 -5.09
C VAL A 85 -14.14 10.35 -4.17
N LEU A 86 -13.98 11.60 -3.71
CA LEU A 86 -12.93 11.97 -2.76
C LEU A 86 -13.09 11.24 -1.42
N VAL A 87 -14.30 11.20 -0.86
CA VAL A 87 -14.58 10.46 0.40
C VAL A 87 -14.28 8.97 0.23
N VAL A 88 -14.74 8.35 -0.87
CA VAL A 88 -14.45 6.94 -1.17
C VAL A 88 -12.95 6.70 -1.27
N LYS A 89 -12.20 7.62 -1.91
CA LYS A 89 -10.75 7.55 -2.02
C LYS A 89 -10.08 7.65 -0.64
N ILE A 90 -10.47 8.62 0.20
CA ILE A 90 -9.91 8.80 1.56
C ILE A 90 -10.15 7.55 2.41
N VAL A 91 -11.37 7.00 2.39
CA VAL A 91 -11.70 5.76 3.10
C VAL A 91 -10.87 4.59 2.58
N SER A 92 -10.73 4.47 1.25
CA SER A 92 -9.91 3.40 0.63
C SER A 92 -8.44 3.51 1.02
N VAL A 93 -7.86 4.71 1.07
CA VAL A 93 -6.49 4.96 1.55
C VAL A 93 -6.37 4.61 3.03
N GLY A 94 -7.35 4.97 3.86
CA GLY A 94 -7.36 4.61 5.28
C GLY A 94 -7.36 3.09 5.50
N LEU A 95 -8.20 2.36 4.75
CA LEU A 95 -8.24 0.89 4.77
C LEU A 95 -6.94 0.26 4.26
N LEU A 96 -6.36 0.82 3.20
CA LEU A 96 -5.06 0.39 2.66
C LEU A 96 -3.96 0.53 3.72
N ILE A 97 -3.87 1.68 4.38
CA ILE A 97 -2.88 1.94 5.44
C ILE A 97 -3.09 0.99 6.61
N ALA A 98 -4.32 0.84 7.10
CA ALA A 98 -4.63 -0.06 8.22
C ALA A 98 -4.26 -1.52 7.88
N GLY A 99 -4.64 -1.99 6.69
CA GLY A 99 -4.28 -3.32 6.22
C GLY A 99 -2.77 -3.50 6.04
N ALA A 100 -2.06 -2.49 5.53
CA ALA A 100 -0.61 -2.51 5.39
C ALA A 100 0.09 -2.56 6.78
N ILE A 101 -0.39 -1.80 7.77
CA ILE A 101 0.11 -1.87 9.15
C ILE A 101 -0.03 -3.30 9.69
N VAL A 102 -1.21 -3.88 9.60
CA VAL A 102 -1.46 -5.25 10.06
C VAL A 102 -0.58 -6.26 9.31
N HIS A 103 -0.50 -6.13 7.98
CA HIS A 103 0.32 -7.02 7.16
C HIS A 103 1.81 -6.92 7.51
N ASP A 104 2.38 -5.70 7.55
CA ASP A 104 3.83 -5.50 7.63
C ASP A 104 4.38 -5.61 9.06
N PHE A 105 3.61 -5.16 10.06
CA PHE A 105 4.09 -5.11 11.44
C PHE A 105 3.55 -6.23 12.33
N VAL A 106 2.45 -6.89 11.94
CA VAL A 106 1.85 -7.97 12.74
C VAL A 106 2.02 -9.32 12.05
N LEU A 107 1.49 -9.46 10.83
CA LEU A 107 1.42 -10.75 10.15
C LEU A 107 2.77 -11.19 9.58
N GLY A 108 3.53 -10.30 8.95
CA GLY A 108 4.82 -10.60 8.35
C GLY A 108 5.85 -11.15 9.35
N PRO A 109 6.12 -10.45 10.48
CA PRO A 109 7.03 -10.94 11.51
C PRO A 109 6.60 -12.27 12.14
N ARG A 110 5.27 -12.45 12.35
CA ARG A 110 4.73 -13.71 12.86
C ARG A 110 4.97 -14.88 11.90
N LEU A 111 4.72 -14.66 10.60
CA LEU A 111 5.00 -15.69 9.59
C LEU A 111 6.48 -16.05 9.55
N ALA A 112 7.38 -15.07 9.53
CA ALA A 112 8.82 -15.31 9.52
C ALA A 112 9.29 -16.14 10.73
N ARG A 113 8.67 -15.95 11.90
CA ARG A 113 8.93 -16.78 13.08
C ARG A 113 8.40 -18.19 12.91
N GLN A 114 7.19 -18.36 12.42
CA GLN A 114 6.57 -19.68 12.24
C GLN A 114 7.26 -20.53 11.15
N ILE A 115 7.79 -19.91 10.11
CA ILE A 115 8.63 -20.62 9.11
C ILE A 115 9.84 -21.26 9.81
N ARG A 116 10.50 -20.54 10.70
CA ARG A 116 11.65 -21.09 11.47
C ARG A 116 11.26 -22.23 12.39
N GLU A 117 10.04 -22.19 12.92
CA GLU A 117 9.49 -23.22 13.82
C GLU A 117 8.82 -24.39 13.07
N GLY A 118 8.85 -24.41 11.73
CA GLY A 118 8.21 -25.43 10.90
C GLY A 118 6.67 -25.44 10.93
N ARG A 119 6.04 -24.38 11.42
CA ARG A 119 4.59 -24.27 11.65
C ARG A 119 3.90 -23.28 10.69
N GLU A 120 4.41 -23.10 9.49
CA GLU A 120 3.93 -22.04 8.57
C GLU A 120 2.48 -22.21 8.08
N GLN A 121 1.95 -23.45 8.04
CA GLN A 121 0.66 -23.75 7.41
C GLN A 121 -0.54 -23.08 8.09
N SER A 122 -0.53 -23.00 9.43
CA SER A 122 -1.66 -22.47 10.19
C SER A 122 -1.84 -20.95 10.07
N PHE A 123 -0.77 -20.23 9.69
CA PHE A 123 -0.80 -18.76 9.65
C PHE A 123 -0.77 -18.16 8.23
N ARG A 124 -0.65 -19.02 7.21
CA ARG A 124 -0.52 -18.59 5.82
C ARG A 124 -1.79 -17.93 5.28
N ARG A 125 -2.97 -18.46 5.64
CA ARG A 125 -4.27 -17.97 5.12
C ARG A 125 -4.53 -16.49 5.46
N PRO A 126 -4.51 -16.04 6.72
CA PRO A 126 -4.79 -14.63 7.05
C PRO A 126 -3.80 -13.67 6.37
N LEU A 127 -2.52 -14.01 6.29
CA LEU A 127 -1.53 -13.20 5.60
C LEU A 127 -1.85 -13.04 4.11
N VAL A 128 -2.23 -14.13 3.45
CA VAL A 128 -2.58 -14.12 2.02
C VAL A 128 -3.84 -13.30 1.78
N VAL A 129 -4.87 -13.47 2.59
CA VAL A 129 -6.14 -12.70 2.45
C VAL A 129 -5.89 -11.20 2.62
N VAL A 130 -5.21 -10.80 3.69
CA VAL A 130 -4.87 -9.37 3.92
C VAL A 130 -3.98 -8.83 2.81
N GLY A 131 -3.01 -9.62 2.35
CA GLY A 131 -2.12 -9.23 1.24
C GLY A 131 -2.87 -8.98 -0.06
N TRP A 132 -3.82 -9.86 -0.44
CA TRP A 132 -4.65 -9.67 -1.64
C TRP A 132 -5.63 -8.50 -1.50
N ALA A 133 -6.23 -8.32 -0.32
CA ALA A 133 -7.09 -7.17 -0.05
C ALA A 133 -6.31 -5.85 -0.20
N ASN A 134 -5.10 -5.78 0.36
CA ASN A 134 -4.22 -4.62 0.21
C ASN A 134 -3.79 -4.39 -1.25
N LEU A 135 -3.49 -5.45 -1.99
CA LEU A 135 -3.15 -5.31 -3.41
C LEU A 135 -4.33 -4.76 -4.22
N ALA A 136 -5.55 -5.25 -3.96
CA ALA A 136 -6.76 -4.73 -4.61
C ALA A 136 -6.94 -3.24 -4.31
N LEU A 137 -6.83 -2.81 -3.05
CA LEU A 137 -6.89 -1.41 -2.65
C LEU A 137 -5.76 -0.58 -3.30
N THR A 138 -4.53 -1.13 -3.36
CA THR A 138 -3.38 -0.48 -4.00
C THR A 138 -3.65 -0.16 -5.48
N VAL A 139 -4.39 -1.00 -6.20
CA VAL A 139 -4.78 -0.75 -7.59
C VAL A 139 -6.01 0.18 -7.68
N THR A 140 -6.96 0.03 -6.79
CA THR A 140 -8.21 0.82 -6.81
C THR A 140 -7.97 2.30 -6.51
N VAL A 141 -7.10 2.64 -5.55
CA VAL A 141 -6.85 4.03 -5.14
C VAL A 141 -6.36 4.93 -6.29
N PRO A 142 -5.41 4.54 -7.15
CA PRO A 142 -5.04 5.33 -8.33
C PRO A 142 -6.16 5.50 -9.35
N VAL A 143 -7.01 4.48 -9.52
CA VAL A 143 -8.18 4.56 -10.43
C VAL A 143 -9.17 5.62 -9.93
N LEU A 144 -9.44 5.65 -8.62
CA LEU A 144 -10.26 6.71 -8.00
C LEU A 144 -9.60 8.10 -8.18
N GLY A 145 -8.26 8.16 -8.10
CA GLY A 145 -7.51 9.39 -8.38
C GLY A 145 -7.69 9.89 -9.81
N ALA A 146 -7.63 8.98 -10.79
CA ALA A 146 -7.90 9.31 -12.19
C ALA A 146 -9.36 9.74 -12.42
N ALA A 147 -10.33 9.11 -11.75
CA ALA A 147 -11.73 9.53 -11.83
C ALA A 147 -11.93 10.96 -11.29
N LEU A 148 -11.27 11.32 -10.18
CA LEU A 148 -11.33 12.69 -9.64
C LEU A 148 -10.79 13.73 -10.62
N SER A 149 -9.72 13.43 -11.36
CA SER A 149 -9.16 14.37 -12.34
C SER A 149 -10.07 14.65 -13.55
N HIS A 150 -11.12 13.86 -13.73
CA HIS A 150 -12.15 14.10 -14.76
C HIS A 150 -13.36 14.87 -14.22
N LEU A 151 -13.50 14.99 -12.90
CA LEU A 151 -14.62 15.69 -12.24
C LEU A 151 -14.21 17.09 -11.76
N SER A 152 -12.92 17.38 -11.67
CA SER A 152 -12.34 18.70 -11.37
C SER A 152 -12.14 19.52 -12.65
#